data_507e50055f28ea644af109b50d4777ce
#
_entry.id   507e50055f28ea644af109b50d4777ce
#
_cell.length_a   1.000
_cell.length_b   1.000
_cell.length_c   1.000
_cell.angle_alpha   90.00
_cell.angle_beta   90.00
_cell.angle_gamma   90.00
#
_symmetry.space_group_name_H-M   'P 1'
#
loop_
_entity.id
_entity.type
_entity.pdbx_description
1 polymer ?
#
loop_
_entity_poly.entity_id
_entity_poly.type
_entity_poly.pdbx_seq_one_letter_code
_entity_poly.pdbx_strand_id
1 'polypeptide(L)'
;MSTRERNAPEKLSERCLLVLNHISWVDIFVINARSPATFIAKSEIRDWPFVGWLCTLVGTLYIERGRPSAARKASRAIVEQLGGGALIAVFPEGTTTFGRGLEPFHAALFQPALDADATVQPVALRYLDAAGGHTDAAGYVGETSFLESVWTIVSTRHIVADLNFLGPIAARGETRRSLAEKTEAAIAAALEVPAPESSHSRRRGPGRRAGPPGE
;
A
#
# COMPACT_ATOMS: atom_id res chain seq x y z
N MET A 1 0.45 -13.66 -17.24
CA MET A 1 0.32 -13.43 -15.78
C MET A 1 -1.01 -14.00 -15.31
N SER A 2 -1.04 -14.67 -14.17
CA SER A 2 -2.26 -15.19 -13.51
C SER A 2 -2.34 -14.68 -12.09
N THR A 3 -3.51 -14.81 -11.46
CA THR A 3 -3.75 -14.39 -10.08
C THR A 3 -4.08 -15.60 -9.22
N ARG A 4 -3.52 -15.66 -8.02
CA ARG A 4 -3.86 -16.62 -6.98
C ARG A 4 -4.33 -15.87 -5.74
N GLU A 5 -5.43 -16.32 -5.16
CA GLU A 5 -5.98 -15.73 -3.95
C GLU A 5 -5.91 -16.73 -2.80
N ARG A 6 -5.49 -16.26 -1.63
CA ARG A 6 -5.49 -17.02 -0.38
C ARG A 6 -6.35 -16.31 0.65
N ASN A 7 -7.15 -17.08 1.39
CA ASN A 7 -8.03 -16.57 2.44
C ASN A 7 -8.96 -15.43 1.97
N ALA A 8 -9.24 -15.37 0.66
CA ALA A 8 -10.07 -14.32 0.10
C ALA A 8 -11.50 -14.45 0.63
N PRO A 9 -12.09 -13.38 1.18
CA PRO A 9 -13.50 -13.39 1.57
C PRO A 9 -14.37 -13.47 0.31
N GLU A 10 -15.53 -14.11 0.40
CA GLU A 10 -16.49 -14.15 -0.71
C GLU A 10 -16.90 -12.73 -1.14
N LYS A 11 -17.10 -11.84 -0.17
CA LYS A 11 -17.35 -10.41 -0.38
C LYS A 11 -16.52 -9.59 0.61
N LEU A 12 -15.85 -8.55 0.11
CA LEU A 12 -15.21 -7.57 0.97
C LEU A 12 -16.28 -6.78 1.74
N SER A 13 -15.92 -6.34 2.96
CA SER A 13 -16.81 -5.53 3.78
C SER A 13 -17.23 -4.26 3.04
N GLU A 14 -18.45 -3.84 3.21
CA GLU A 14 -18.87 -2.48 2.85
C GLU A 14 -18.04 -1.49 3.66
N ARG A 15 -17.68 -0.34 3.08
CA ARG A 15 -16.77 0.65 3.69
C ARG A 15 -15.40 0.02 4.01
N CYS A 16 -14.73 -0.46 3.00
CA CYS A 16 -13.45 -1.15 3.14
C CYS A 16 -12.28 -0.30 2.64
N LEU A 17 -11.29 -0.10 3.51
CA LEU A 17 -9.97 0.37 3.13
C LEU A 17 -9.06 -0.85 2.92
N LEU A 18 -8.80 -1.18 1.67
CA LEU A 18 -7.88 -2.24 1.28
C LEU A 18 -6.44 -1.72 1.36
N VAL A 19 -5.60 -2.40 2.11
CA VAL A 19 -4.22 -1.95 2.37
C VAL A 19 -3.25 -3.03 1.93
N LEU A 20 -2.32 -2.66 1.02
CA LEU A 20 -1.37 -3.59 0.44
C LEU A 20 0.06 -3.03 0.48
N ASN A 21 1.04 -3.95 0.48
CA ASN A 21 2.40 -3.60 0.07
C ASN A 21 2.44 -3.30 -1.45
N HIS A 22 3.46 -2.57 -1.90
CA HIS A 22 3.54 -2.05 -3.27
C HIS A 22 4.80 -2.53 -3.99
N ILE A 23 4.61 -3.23 -5.10
CA ILE A 23 5.70 -3.83 -5.88
C ILE A 23 5.77 -3.20 -7.28
N SER A 24 4.61 -2.91 -7.87
CA SER A 24 4.54 -2.54 -9.29
C SER A 24 3.31 -1.70 -9.62
N TRP A 25 3.38 -0.98 -10.74
CA TRP A 25 2.21 -0.35 -11.35
C TRP A 25 1.13 -1.38 -11.72
N VAL A 26 1.50 -2.64 -11.93
CA VAL A 26 0.58 -3.75 -12.23
C VAL A 26 -0.32 -4.12 -11.05
N ASP A 27 0.07 -3.81 -9.81
CA ASP A 27 -0.70 -4.12 -8.60
C ASP A 27 -2.13 -3.59 -8.69
N ILE A 28 -2.29 -2.41 -9.29
CA ILE A 28 -3.60 -1.76 -9.51
C ILE A 28 -4.52 -2.66 -10.35
N PHE A 29 -3.98 -3.27 -11.41
CA PHE A 29 -4.76 -4.14 -12.30
C PHE A 29 -5.06 -5.49 -11.65
N VAL A 30 -4.11 -6.03 -10.89
CA VAL A 30 -4.30 -7.27 -10.14
C VAL A 30 -5.46 -7.13 -9.15
N ILE A 31 -5.54 -6.00 -8.45
CA ILE A 31 -6.61 -5.73 -7.49
C ILE A 31 -7.93 -5.47 -8.20
N ASN A 32 -7.94 -4.63 -9.25
CA ASN A 32 -9.16 -4.33 -10.00
C ASN A 32 -9.75 -5.54 -10.73
N ALA A 33 -8.91 -6.50 -11.11
CA ALA A 33 -9.39 -7.77 -11.68
C ALA A 33 -10.21 -8.58 -10.66
N ARG A 34 -9.96 -8.40 -9.36
CA ARG A 34 -10.70 -9.05 -8.27
C ARG A 34 -11.94 -8.25 -7.85
N SER A 35 -11.75 -6.97 -7.61
CA SER A 35 -12.81 -6.08 -7.13
C SER A 35 -12.50 -4.64 -7.57
N PRO A 36 -13.41 -3.97 -8.27
CA PRO A 36 -13.22 -2.59 -8.63
C PRO A 36 -12.97 -1.74 -7.39
N ALA A 37 -11.80 -1.12 -7.31
CA ALA A 37 -11.38 -0.29 -6.19
C ALA A 37 -10.95 1.10 -6.70
N THR A 38 -11.22 2.12 -5.91
CA THR A 38 -10.62 3.45 -6.12
C THR A 38 -9.28 3.52 -5.43
N PHE A 39 -8.22 3.84 -6.17
CA PHE A 39 -6.87 3.97 -5.64
C PHE A 39 -6.58 5.39 -5.18
N ILE A 40 -5.63 5.51 -4.26
CA ILE A 40 -5.11 6.80 -3.79
C ILE A 40 -3.65 6.91 -4.22
N ALA A 41 -3.31 7.97 -4.96
CA ALA A 41 -1.97 8.22 -5.42
C ALA A 41 -1.54 9.68 -5.16
N LYS A 42 -0.23 9.94 -5.21
CA LYS A 42 0.32 11.30 -5.20
C LYS A 42 -0.05 12.01 -6.50
N SER A 43 -0.34 13.32 -6.43
CA SER A 43 -0.69 14.13 -7.61
C SER A 43 0.37 14.12 -8.70
N GLU A 44 1.64 14.03 -8.32
CA GLU A 44 2.78 14.01 -9.24
C GLU A 44 2.76 12.79 -10.18
N ILE A 45 2.17 11.67 -9.74
CA ILE A 45 2.02 10.46 -10.57
C ILE A 45 1.11 10.71 -11.77
N ARG A 46 0.19 11.67 -11.66
CA ARG A 46 -0.72 12.04 -12.76
C ARG A 46 0.03 12.50 -14.01
N ASP A 47 1.17 13.15 -13.81
CA ASP A 47 1.99 13.73 -14.89
C ASP A 47 3.01 12.73 -15.46
N TRP A 48 3.07 11.51 -14.90
CA TRP A 48 3.95 10.47 -15.42
C TRP A 48 3.39 9.88 -16.70
N PRO A 49 4.19 9.84 -17.78
CA PRO A 49 3.77 9.23 -19.03
C PRO A 49 3.27 7.80 -18.81
N PHE A 50 2.18 7.43 -19.45
CA PHE A 50 1.51 6.13 -19.36
C PHE A 50 0.97 5.77 -17.97
N VAL A 51 1.77 5.82 -16.92
CA VAL A 51 1.34 5.47 -15.55
C VAL A 51 0.25 6.41 -15.05
N GLY A 52 0.40 7.73 -15.25
CA GLY A 52 -0.62 8.71 -14.88
C GLY A 52 -1.93 8.52 -15.65
N TRP A 53 -1.83 8.22 -16.95
CA TRP A 53 -2.98 7.88 -17.78
C TRP A 53 -3.69 6.60 -17.28
N LEU A 54 -2.93 5.54 -16.99
CA LEU A 54 -3.46 4.29 -16.45
C LEU A 54 -4.14 4.50 -15.08
N CYS A 55 -3.50 5.21 -14.17
CA CYS A 55 -4.08 5.55 -12.86
C CYS A 55 -5.39 6.34 -13.01
N THR A 56 -5.44 7.28 -13.94
CA THR A 56 -6.65 8.07 -14.22
C THR A 56 -7.77 7.19 -14.77
N LEU A 57 -7.45 6.26 -15.67
CA LEU A 57 -8.41 5.34 -16.28
C LEU A 57 -9.11 4.44 -15.24
N VAL A 58 -8.41 4.03 -14.19
CA VAL A 58 -8.97 3.21 -13.10
C VAL A 58 -9.61 4.04 -11.97
N GLY A 59 -9.80 5.34 -12.16
CA GLY A 59 -10.51 6.20 -11.21
C GLY A 59 -9.69 6.57 -9.97
N THR A 60 -8.37 6.68 -10.10
CA THR A 60 -7.48 7.04 -8.98
C THR A 60 -7.77 8.43 -8.43
N LEU A 61 -7.86 8.56 -7.12
CA LEU A 61 -7.92 9.83 -6.41
C LEU A 61 -6.51 10.37 -6.16
N TYR A 62 -6.23 11.56 -6.68
CA TYR A 62 -4.92 12.17 -6.52
C TYR A 62 -4.88 13.10 -5.30
N ILE A 63 -3.87 12.95 -4.46
CA ILE A 63 -3.63 13.78 -3.28
C ILE A 63 -2.42 14.68 -3.52
N GLU A 64 -2.64 15.99 -3.50
CA GLU A 64 -1.58 16.99 -3.55
C GLU A 64 -0.93 17.13 -2.18
N ARG A 65 0.37 16.82 -2.08
CA ARG A 65 1.15 17.01 -0.85
C ARG A 65 1.58 18.48 -0.73
N GLY A 66 1.76 18.94 0.50
CA GLY A 66 2.21 20.33 0.75
C GLY A 66 1.10 21.38 0.78
N ARG A 67 -0.14 21.05 0.40
CA ARG A 67 -1.30 21.94 0.52
C ARG A 67 -2.34 21.37 1.49
N PRO A 68 -2.41 21.85 2.73
CA PRO A 68 -3.33 21.31 3.74
C PRO A 68 -4.80 21.32 3.35
N SER A 69 -5.22 22.31 2.53
CA SER A 69 -6.58 22.40 2.00
C SER A 69 -6.91 21.31 0.99
N ALA A 70 -5.97 21.01 0.06
CA ALA A 70 -6.12 19.94 -0.93
C ALA A 70 -6.12 18.57 -0.26
N ALA A 71 -5.23 18.34 0.71
CA ALA A 71 -5.19 17.10 1.48
C ALA A 71 -6.50 16.86 2.25
N ARG A 72 -7.06 17.91 2.89
CA ARG A 72 -8.37 17.82 3.55
C ARG A 72 -9.50 17.52 2.58
N LYS A 73 -9.51 18.15 1.40
CA LYS A 73 -10.53 17.90 0.37
C LYS A 73 -10.47 16.45 -0.12
N ALA A 74 -9.28 15.93 -0.40
CA ALA A 74 -9.09 14.55 -0.80
C ALA A 74 -9.51 13.57 0.31
N SER A 75 -9.12 13.83 1.57
CA SER A 75 -9.55 13.02 2.71
C SER A 75 -11.08 12.97 2.84
N ARG A 76 -11.78 14.09 2.69
CA ARG A 76 -13.25 14.13 2.70
C ARG A 76 -13.86 13.30 1.57
N ALA A 77 -13.35 13.41 0.35
CA ALA A 77 -13.83 12.62 -0.79
C ALA A 77 -13.65 11.11 -0.54
N ILE A 78 -12.55 10.70 0.09
CA ILE A 78 -12.31 9.31 0.48
C ILE A 78 -13.33 8.85 1.54
N VAL A 79 -13.57 9.68 2.57
CA VAL A 79 -14.56 9.39 3.63
C VAL A 79 -15.97 9.26 3.05
N GLU A 80 -16.36 10.15 2.13
CA GLU A 80 -17.66 10.10 1.44
C GLU A 80 -17.79 8.80 0.62
N GLN A 81 -16.76 8.41 -0.12
CA GLN A 81 -16.78 7.18 -0.89
C GLN A 81 -16.83 5.93 0.00
N LEU A 82 -16.02 5.88 1.06
CA LEU A 82 -16.08 4.80 2.05
C LEU A 82 -17.47 4.73 2.71
N GLY A 83 -18.02 5.89 3.08
CA GLY A 83 -19.37 5.99 3.64
C GLY A 83 -20.47 5.50 2.70
N GLY A 84 -20.27 5.66 1.41
CA GLY A 84 -21.13 5.15 0.32
C GLY A 84 -20.93 3.67 -0.01
N GLY A 85 -20.04 2.96 0.72
CA GLY A 85 -19.80 1.53 0.50
C GLY A 85 -18.73 1.23 -0.55
N ALA A 86 -17.98 2.24 -1.03
CA ALA A 86 -16.90 2.02 -1.98
C ALA A 86 -15.72 1.27 -1.36
N LEU A 87 -15.04 0.49 -2.19
CA LEU A 87 -13.74 -0.11 -1.88
C LEU A 87 -12.65 0.89 -2.25
N ILE A 88 -11.87 1.31 -1.26
CA ILE A 88 -10.71 2.18 -1.47
C ILE A 88 -9.44 1.36 -1.25
N ALA A 89 -8.50 1.43 -2.17
CA ALA A 89 -7.22 0.74 -2.06
C ALA A 89 -6.06 1.73 -1.89
N VAL A 90 -5.14 1.41 -0.97
CA VAL A 90 -3.97 2.23 -0.68
C VAL A 90 -2.71 1.38 -0.58
N PHE A 91 -1.60 1.99 -1.00
CA PHE A 91 -0.24 1.48 -0.80
C PHE A 91 0.48 2.39 0.19
N PRO A 92 0.44 2.07 1.50
CA PRO A 92 0.91 3.00 2.52
C PRO A 92 2.42 3.19 2.59
N GLU A 93 3.20 2.37 1.92
CA GLU A 93 4.64 2.55 1.72
C GLU A 93 4.96 3.84 0.93
N GLY A 94 4.07 4.23 0.03
CA GLY A 94 4.21 5.44 -0.79
C GLY A 94 5.32 5.37 -1.85
N THR A 95 5.91 4.20 -2.02
CA THR A 95 6.88 3.82 -3.04
C THR A 95 6.75 2.33 -3.35
N THR A 96 7.31 1.87 -4.46
CA THR A 96 7.39 0.46 -4.82
C THR A 96 8.68 -0.16 -4.29
N THR A 97 8.61 -1.45 -3.95
CA THR A 97 9.75 -2.28 -3.53
C THR A 97 9.77 -3.58 -4.34
N PHE A 98 10.81 -4.40 -4.19
CA PHE A 98 10.80 -5.75 -4.79
C PHE A 98 9.95 -6.76 -3.99
N GLY A 99 9.27 -6.36 -2.91
CA GLY A 99 8.49 -7.26 -2.06
C GLY A 99 9.33 -8.22 -1.20
N ARG A 100 10.63 -7.94 -1.06
CA ARG A 100 11.57 -8.66 -0.17
C ARG A 100 11.70 -8.00 1.20
N GLY A 101 10.97 -6.94 1.43
CA GLY A 101 10.88 -6.13 2.64
C GLY A 101 9.70 -5.17 2.51
N LEU A 102 9.45 -4.41 3.56
CA LEU A 102 8.44 -3.35 3.58
C LEU A 102 9.10 -2.01 3.92
N GLU A 103 8.59 -0.95 3.33
CA GLU A 103 8.84 0.41 3.81
C GLU A 103 7.82 0.78 4.91
N PRO A 104 8.18 1.68 5.83
CA PRO A 104 7.28 2.09 6.92
C PRO A 104 5.96 2.66 6.41
N PHE A 105 4.85 2.21 6.97
CA PHE A 105 3.52 2.63 6.56
C PHE A 105 3.19 4.05 6.99
N HIS A 106 2.75 4.87 6.06
CA HIS A 106 2.30 6.23 6.31
C HIS A 106 0.96 6.26 7.05
N ALA A 107 0.99 6.45 8.36
CA ALA A 107 -0.20 6.46 9.22
C ALA A 107 -1.30 7.45 8.78
N ALA A 108 -0.94 8.54 8.09
CA ALA A 108 -1.90 9.52 7.59
C ALA A 108 -2.91 8.93 6.59
N LEU A 109 -2.56 7.85 5.87
CA LEU A 109 -3.43 7.19 4.91
C LEU A 109 -4.55 6.37 5.58
N PHE A 110 -4.46 6.13 6.88
CA PHE A 110 -5.48 5.41 7.66
C PHE A 110 -6.53 6.34 8.29
N GLN A 111 -6.31 7.67 8.27
CA GLN A 111 -7.27 8.62 8.84
C GLN A 111 -8.67 8.51 8.22
N PRO A 112 -8.84 8.37 6.89
CA PRO A 112 -10.17 8.21 6.30
C PRO A 112 -10.94 6.97 6.78
N ALA A 113 -10.24 5.88 7.13
CA ALA A 113 -10.89 4.69 7.68
C ALA A 113 -11.47 4.95 9.07
N LEU A 114 -10.77 5.73 9.91
CA LEU A 114 -11.28 6.17 11.21
C LEU A 114 -12.50 7.08 11.06
N ASP A 115 -12.39 8.08 10.19
CA ASP A 115 -13.43 9.09 9.99
C ASP A 115 -14.72 8.48 9.40
N ALA A 116 -14.60 7.38 8.63
CA ALA A 116 -15.70 6.65 8.02
C ALA A 116 -16.18 5.44 8.85
N ASP A 117 -15.58 5.16 10.01
CA ASP A 117 -15.79 3.92 10.77
C ASP A 117 -15.70 2.67 9.86
N ALA A 118 -14.68 2.62 9.03
CA ALA A 118 -14.49 1.61 8.00
C ALA A 118 -13.72 0.40 8.53
N THR A 119 -13.77 -0.69 7.78
CA THR A 119 -12.89 -1.85 8.00
C THR A 119 -11.61 -1.66 7.21
N VAL A 120 -10.46 -1.88 7.83
CA VAL A 120 -9.17 -2.01 7.17
C VAL A 120 -8.94 -3.47 6.83
N GLN A 121 -8.75 -3.78 5.55
CA GLN A 121 -8.46 -5.13 5.06
C GLN A 121 -7.00 -5.20 4.60
N PRO A 122 -6.11 -5.79 5.39
CA PRO A 122 -4.73 -6.01 4.95
C PRO A 122 -4.66 -7.12 3.91
N VAL A 123 -3.84 -6.94 2.88
CA VAL A 123 -3.55 -7.94 1.86
C VAL A 123 -2.05 -7.96 1.59
N ALA A 124 -1.43 -9.11 1.72
CA ALA A 124 -0.04 -9.32 1.34
C ALA A 124 0.03 -9.74 -0.14
N LEU A 125 0.76 -8.98 -0.94
CA LEU A 125 0.98 -9.24 -2.36
C LEU A 125 2.39 -9.76 -2.60
N ARG A 126 2.51 -10.84 -3.37
CA ARG A 126 3.78 -11.37 -3.89
C ARG A 126 3.66 -11.65 -5.38
N TYR A 127 4.79 -11.57 -6.08
CA TYR A 127 4.89 -12.13 -7.42
C TYR A 127 5.76 -13.38 -7.39
N LEU A 128 5.24 -14.46 -7.98
CA LEU A 128 5.85 -15.78 -7.95
C LEU A 128 6.10 -16.27 -9.37
N ASP A 129 7.15 -17.07 -9.53
CA ASP A 129 7.44 -17.81 -10.75
C ASP A 129 6.62 -19.12 -10.87
N ALA A 130 6.86 -19.90 -11.90
CA ALA A 130 6.17 -21.17 -12.14
C ALA A 130 6.45 -22.23 -11.04
N ALA A 131 7.58 -22.16 -10.35
CA ALA A 131 7.94 -23.06 -9.27
C ALA A 131 7.36 -22.60 -7.91
N GLY A 132 6.73 -21.42 -7.86
CA GLY A 132 6.22 -20.82 -6.63
C GLY A 132 7.28 -20.03 -5.85
N GLY A 133 8.45 -19.83 -6.43
CA GLY A 133 9.49 -18.96 -5.90
C GLY A 133 9.20 -17.48 -6.15
N HIS A 134 9.80 -16.62 -5.32
CA HIS A 134 9.70 -15.17 -5.53
C HIS A 134 10.33 -14.76 -6.88
N THR A 135 9.67 -13.86 -7.63
CA THR A 135 10.21 -13.28 -8.84
C THR A 135 10.18 -11.75 -8.82
N ASP A 136 11.27 -11.15 -9.26
CA ASP A 136 11.37 -9.69 -9.43
C ASP A 136 10.81 -9.19 -10.78
N ALA A 137 10.34 -10.11 -11.64
CA ALA A 137 9.92 -9.79 -13.01
C ALA A 137 8.78 -8.77 -13.11
N ALA A 138 7.95 -8.64 -12.09
CA ALA A 138 6.91 -7.62 -12.03
C ALA A 138 7.36 -6.34 -11.32
N GLY A 139 8.54 -6.33 -10.68
CA GLY A 139 9.03 -5.20 -9.89
C GLY A 139 9.21 -3.94 -10.74
N TYR A 140 8.77 -2.80 -10.18
CA TYR A 140 8.96 -1.48 -10.79
C TYR A 140 9.61 -0.55 -9.77
N VAL A 141 10.95 -0.62 -9.68
CA VAL A 141 11.73 -0.01 -8.59
C VAL A 141 12.90 0.79 -9.15
N GLY A 142 13.23 1.90 -8.52
CA GLY A 142 14.40 2.73 -8.83
C GLY A 142 14.31 3.36 -10.22
N GLU A 143 15.36 3.17 -11.03
CA GLU A 143 15.52 3.75 -12.38
C GLU A 143 14.86 2.90 -13.50
N THR A 144 14.12 1.85 -13.15
CA THR A 144 13.47 0.98 -14.16
C THR A 144 12.51 1.82 -15.00
N SER A 145 12.73 1.87 -16.31
CA SER A 145 11.81 2.57 -17.21
C SER A 145 10.50 1.80 -17.38
N PHE A 146 9.43 2.52 -17.71
CA PHE A 146 8.13 1.88 -17.93
C PHE A 146 8.17 0.84 -19.05
N LEU A 147 8.83 1.15 -20.16
CA LEU A 147 8.95 0.24 -21.32
C LEU A 147 9.75 -1.02 -20.97
N GLU A 148 10.82 -0.88 -20.20
CA GLU A 148 11.61 -2.00 -19.70
C GLU A 148 10.78 -2.91 -18.79
N SER A 149 10.02 -2.33 -17.86
CA SER A 149 9.09 -3.07 -16.99
C SER A 149 8.04 -3.82 -17.81
N VAL A 150 7.38 -3.15 -18.76
CA VAL A 150 6.42 -3.80 -19.67
C VAL A 150 7.07 -4.94 -20.41
N TRP A 151 8.25 -4.72 -20.99
CA TRP A 151 8.97 -5.77 -21.74
C TRP A 151 9.30 -6.96 -20.85
N THR A 152 9.81 -6.72 -19.66
CA THR A 152 10.12 -7.77 -18.68
C THR A 152 8.90 -8.60 -18.34
N ILE A 153 7.77 -7.94 -18.06
CA ILE A 153 6.51 -8.61 -17.69
C ILE A 153 5.98 -9.45 -18.86
N VAL A 154 5.96 -8.91 -20.09
CA VAL A 154 5.38 -9.64 -21.23
C VAL A 154 6.29 -10.74 -21.75
N SER A 155 7.61 -10.61 -21.60
CA SER A 155 8.57 -11.64 -21.97
C SER A 155 8.73 -12.75 -20.93
N THR A 156 8.31 -12.52 -19.68
CA THR A 156 8.36 -13.53 -18.63
C THR A 156 7.18 -14.49 -18.74
N ARG A 157 7.48 -15.77 -18.94
CA ARG A 157 6.50 -16.80 -19.30
C ARG A 157 5.44 -17.05 -18.23
N HIS A 158 5.84 -17.02 -16.97
CA HIS A 158 4.97 -17.32 -15.83
C HIS A 158 5.22 -16.31 -14.71
N ILE A 159 4.22 -15.48 -14.46
CA ILE A 159 4.15 -14.61 -13.28
C ILE A 159 2.80 -14.86 -12.62
N VAL A 160 2.82 -15.20 -11.35
CA VAL A 160 1.61 -15.37 -10.53
C VAL A 160 1.57 -14.26 -9.50
N ALA A 161 0.54 -13.42 -9.56
CA ALA A 161 0.23 -12.48 -8.51
C ALA A 161 -0.50 -13.22 -7.38
N ASP A 162 0.14 -13.38 -6.24
CA ASP A 162 -0.37 -14.10 -5.07
C ASP A 162 -0.88 -13.09 -4.04
N LEU A 163 -2.20 -13.01 -3.90
CA LEU A 163 -2.91 -12.14 -2.97
C LEU A 163 -3.31 -12.96 -1.73
N ASN A 164 -2.75 -12.63 -0.58
CA ASN A 164 -3.14 -13.24 0.69
C ASN A 164 -3.94 -12.23 1.52
N PHE A 165 -5.25 -12.43 1.63
CA PHE A 165 -6.14 -11.63 2.45
C PHE A 165 -5.97 -12.01 3.91
N LEU A 166 -5.69 -11.02 4.76
CA LEU A 166 -5.44 -11.24 6.19
C LEU A 166 -6.68 -10.88 7.01
N GLY A 167 -6.61 -11.09 8.31
CA GLY A 167 -7.73 -10.74 9.20
C GLY A 167 -8.09 -9.26 9.10
N PRO A 168 -9.37 -8.92 8.88
CA PRO A 168 -9.81 -7.53 8.83
C PRO A 168 -9.68 -6.86 10.20
N ILE A 169 -9.38 -5.56 10.21
CA ILE A 169 -9.20 -4.73 11.41
C ILE A 169 -10.29 -3.65 11.41
N ALA A 170 -11.14 -3.64 12.45
CA ALA A 170 -12.10 -2.56 12.60
C ALA A 170 -11.39 -1.25 12.99
N ALA A 171 -11.75 -0.14 12.34
CA ALA A 171 -11.15 1.15 12.68
C ALA A 171 -11.64 1.72 14.01
N ARG A 172 -12.82 1.30 14.45
CA ARG A 172 -13.44 1.77 15.71
C ARG A 172 -12.56 1.48 16.92
N GLY A 173 -12.26 2.51 17.70
CA GLY A 173 -11.43 2.41 18.91
C GLY A 173 -9.92 2.42 18.65
N GLU A 174 -9.52 2.51 17.40
CA GLU A 174 -8.12 2.59 17.01
C GLU A 174 -7.64 4.04 16.81
N THR A 175 -6.35 4.21 16.64
CA THR A 175 -5.73 5.42 16.13
C THR A 175 -5.16 5.15 14.74
N ARG A 176 -4.96 6.18 13.91
CA ARG A 176 -4.30 6.02 12.60
C ARG A 176 -2.93 5.35 12.70
N ARG A 177 -2.22 5.56 13.81
CA ARG A 177 -0.91 4.98 14.08
C ARG A 177 -1.02 3.50 14.42
N SER A 178 -1.93 3.13 15.32
CA SER A 178 -2.14 1.72 15.68
C SER A 178 -2.66 0.91 14.49
N LEU A 179 -3.53 1.48 13.65
CA LEU A 179 -3.96 0.82 12.41
C LEU A 179 -2.80 0.58 11.45
N ALA A 180 -1.92 1.58 11.26
CA ALA A 180 -0.75 1.44 10.41
C ALA A 180 0.20 0.36 10.95
N GLU A 181 0.53 0.40 12.25
CA GLU A 181 1.42 -0.57 12.89
C GLU A 181 0.87 -2.01 12.85
N LYS A 182 -0.43 -2.20 13.16
CA LYS A 182 -1.08 -3.51 13.11
C LYS A 182 -1.12 -4.08 11.69
N THR A 183 -1.46 -3.22 10.71
CA THR A 183 -1.55 -3.62 9.30
C THR A 183 -0.18 -3.96 8.74
N GLU A 184 0.83 -3.14 9.03
CA GLU A 184 2.23 -3.36 8.65
C GLU A 184 2.75 -4.68 9.23
N ALA A 185 2.56 -4.91 10.53
CA ALA A 185 2.98 -6.14 11.18
C ALA A 185 2.29 -7.38 10.60
N ALA A 186 0.99 -7.30 10.29
CA ALA A 186 0.25 -8.40 9.69
C ALA A 186 0.77 -8.73 8.28
N ILE A 187 1.02 -7.71 7.44
CA ILE A 187 1.57 -7.90 6.09
C ILE A 187 3.00 -8.42 6.16
N ALA A 188 3.86 -7.86 7.02
CA ALA A 188 5.23 -8.32 7.22
C ALA A 188 5.29 -9.81 7.61
N ALA A 189 4.46 -10.22 8.57
CA ALA A 189 4.36 -11.61 8.99
C ALA A 189 3.90 -12.54 7.84
N ALA A 190 2.92 -12.11 7.04
CA ALA A 190 2.42 -12.88 5.90
C ALA A 190 3.43 -12.98 4.75
N LEU A 191 4.27 -11.96 4.60
CA LEU A 191 5.38 -11.95 3.64
C LEU A 191 6.64 -12.65 4.17
N GLU A 192 6.69 -12.99 5.46
CA GLU A 192 7.87 -13.56 6.13
C GLU A 192 9.10 -12.64 6.03
N VAL A 193 8.86 -11.32 6.12
CA VAL A 193 9.90 -10.29 6.09
C VAL A 193 9.95 -9.54 7.42
N PRO A 194 11.08 -8.93 7.79
CA PRO A 194 11.14 -8.06 8.97
C PRO A 194 10.17 -6.90 8.83
N ALA A 195 9.46 -6.57 9.91
CA ALA A 195 8.72 -5.31 9.96
C ALA A 195 9.74 -4.14 9.95
N PRO A 196 9.47 -3.06 9.21
CA PRO A 196 10.37 -1.93 9.15
C PRO A 196 10.57 -1.29 10.52
N GLU A 197 11.79 -0.82 10.81
CA GLU A 197 12.05 -0.08 12.04
C GLU A 197 11.18 1.18 12.10
N SER A 198 10.36 1.30 13.14
CA SER A 198 9.50 2.46 13.31
C SER A 198 10.33 3.75 13.31
N SER A 199 9.94 4.74 12.55
CA SER A 199 10.63 6.04 12.40
C SER A 199 10.87 6.78 13.73
N HIS A 200 10.31 6.29 14.84
CA HIS A 200 10.49 6.81 16.19
C HIS A 200 11.74 6.28 16.90
N SER A 201 12.27 5.11 16.53
CA SER A 201 13.53 4.62 17.13
C SER A 201 14.72 5.47 16.70
N ARG A 202 14.69 6.04 15.51
CA ARG A 202 15.74 6.92 14.98
C ARG A 202 15.83 8.30 15.68
N ARG A 203 14.81 8.74 16.43
CA ARG A 203 14.83 10.01 17.17
C ARG A 203 15.35 9.91 18.60
N ARG A 204 15.60 8.69 19.11
CA ARG A 204 16.32 8.47 20.36
C ARG A 204 17.77 8.15 20.05
N GLY A 205 18.51 9.13 19.53
CA GLY A 205 19.97 9.11 19.53
C GLY A 205 20.49 8.96 20.96
N PRO A 206 21.69 8.37 21.17
CA PRO A 206 22.22 8.12 22.49
C PRO A 206 22.30 9.45 23.27
N GLY A 207 21.65 9.46 24.44
CA GLY A 207 21.62 10.61 25.33
C GLY A 207 23.03 11.18 25.54
N ARG A 208 23.16 12.48 25.34
CA ARG A 208 24.35 13.22 25.76
C ARG A 208 24.64 12.80 27.19
N ARG A 209 25.73 12.08 27.38
CA ARG A 209 26.34 11.89 28.72
C ARG A 209 26.62 13.28 29.28
N ALA A 210 26.00 13.59 30.43
CA ALA A 210 26.35 14.73 31.21
C ALA A 210 27.84 14.58 31.55
N GLY A 211 28.64 15.57 31.18
CA GLY A 211 30.03 15.67 31.61
C GLY A 211 30.09 15.82 33.12
N PRO A 212 31.18 15.36 33.75
CA PRO A 212 31.37 15.50 35.19
C PRO A 212 31.47 16.98 35.59
N PRO A 213 31.03 17.37 36.80
CA PRO A 213 31.22 18.74 37.28
C PRO A 213 32.70 19.00 37.48
N GLY A 214 33.19 20.06 36.85
CA GLY A 214 34.56 20.54 37.04
C GLY A 214 34.76 21.09 38.43
N GLU A 215 35.87 20.73 39.00
CA GLU A 215 36.48 21.42 40.15
C GLU A 215 37.01 22.82 39.76
#